data_44043037ae7f2f38171cf32c0f26d581
#
_entry.id   44043037ae7f2f38171cf32c0f26d581
#
_cell.length_a   1.000
_cell.length_b   1.000
_cell.length_c   1.000
_cell.angle_alpha   90.00
_cell.angle_beta   90.00
_cell.angle_gamma   90.00
#
_symmetry.space_group_name_H-M   'P 1'
#
loop_
_entity.id
_entity.type
_entity.pdbx_description
1 polymer ?
#
loop_
_entity_poly.entity_id
_entity_poly.type
_entity_poly.pdbx_seq_one_letter_code
_entity_poly.pdbx_strand_id
1 'polypeptide(L)'
;MREYQFFASEPRDEMIMGICFPAALMLPTSILGAIMWYFIPDYQPLSKSLTGFGWIAILGVIIGFSIMNLVKRYCIRKYTVQVSGKTILINTVGGRKYQEEVQSVTINQNKMKTVLEINLDHQKLIFIARVKKDVFESSIFAGSTKEDIQAMNALYQALKEV
;
A
#
# COMPACT_ATOMS: atom_id res chain seq x y z
N MET A 1 -3.27 4.08 -29.66
CA MET A 1 -2.60 4.25 -28.36
C MET A 1 -3.64 4.12 -27.29
N ARG A 2 -3.54 3.11 -26.42
CA ARG A 2 -4.50 2.88 -25.31
C ARG A 2 -3.84 3.30 -24.01
N GLU A 3 -4.59 3.97 -23.13
CA GLU A 3 -4.10 4.43 -21.83
C GLU A 3 -4.84 3.72 -20.70
N TYR A 4 -4.09 3.24 -19.72
CA TYR A 4 -4.59 2.57 -18.52
C TYR A 4 -4.08 3.27 -17.28
N GLN A 5 -4.96 3.53 -16.32
CA GLN A 5 -4.62 4.18 -15.05
C GLN A 5 -5.08 3.31 -13.89
N PHE A 6 -4.20 3.08 -12.93
CA PHE A 6 -4.50 2.30 -11.73
C PHE A 6 -3.59 2.67 -10.56
N PHE A 7 -4.03 2.39 -9.36
CA PHE A 7 -3.25 2.50 -8.14
C PHE A 7 -2.68 1.14 -7.77
N ALA A 8 -1.36 1.09 -7.57
CA ALA A 8 -0.64 -0.12 -7.17
C ALA A 8 0.56 0.21 -6.27
N SER A 9 1.09 -0.80 -5.60
CA SER A 9 2.36 -0.77 -4.89
C SER A 9 3.41 -1.62 -5.62
N GLU A 10 4.68 -1.30 -5.43
CA GLU A 10 5.80 -2.14 -5.85
C GLU A 10 6.16 -3.14 -4.73
N PRO A 11 6.90 -4.23 -5.01
CA PRO A 11 7.33 -5.20 -3.99
C PRO A 11 8.10 -4.58 -2.82
N ARG A 12 8.92 -3.55 -3.09
CA ARG A 12 9.64 -2.79 -2.08
C ARG A 12 8.68 -2.05 -1.13
N ASP A 13 7.64 -1.44 -1.68
CA ASP A 13 6.64 -0.72 -0.91
C ASP A 13 5.82 -1.67 -0.03
N GLU A 14 5.53 -2.89 -0.54
CA GLU A 14 4.89 -3.96 0.25
C GLU A 14 5.75 -4.40 1.44
N MET A 15 7.06 -4.52 1.25
CA MET A 15 8.00 -4.84 2.32
C MET A 15 8.04 -3.71 3.38
N ILE A 16 8.09 -2.45 2.94
CA ILE A 16 8.05 -1.29 3.85
C ILE A 16 6.75 -1.30 4.67
N MET A 17 5.60 -1.49 4.02
CA MET A 17 4.31 -1.58 4.71
C MET A 17 4.28 -2.73 5.72
N GLY A 18 4.85 -3.90 5.37
CA GLY A 18 4.94 -5.07 6.24
C GLY A 18 5.76 -4.82 7.50
N ILE A 19 6.89 -4.11 7.39
CA ILE A 19 7.75 -3.76 8.52
C ILE A 19 7.14 -2.63 9.36
N CYS A 20 6.59 -1.60 8.70
CA CYS A 20 6.01 -0.45 9.39
C CYS A 20 4.73 -0.80 10.17
N PHE A 21 4.00 -1.86 9.79
CA PHE A 21 2.74 -2.20 10.45
C PHE A 21 2.91 -2.54 11.94
N PRO A 22 3.74 -3.52 12.36
CA PRO A 22 3.95 -3.79 13.77
C PRO A 22 4.60 -2.61 14.50
N ALA A 23 5.56 -1.92 13.88
CA ALA A 23 6.19 -0.75 14.48
C ALA A 23 5.20 0.39 14.74
N ALA A 24 4.31 0.68 13.80
CA ALA A 24 3.28 1.71 13.93
C ALA A 24 2.28 1.45 15.07
N LEU A 25 2.03 0.17 15.39
CA LEU A 25 1.15 -0.19 16.50
C LEU A 25 1.87 -0.19 17.86
N MET A 26 3.12 -0.69 17.90
CA MET A 26 3.84 -0.87 19.15
C MET A 26 4.53 0.41 19.64
N LEU A 27 5.18 1.16 18.75
CA LEU A 27 5.98 2.32 19.16
C LEU A 27 5.15 3.43 19.81
N PRO A 28 4.01 3.89 19.27
CA PRO A 28 3.23 4.94 19.92
C PRO A 28 2.73 4.52 21.30
N THR A 29 2.29 3.29 21.46
CA THR A 29 1.81 2.76 22.74
C THR A 29 2.92 2.72 23.79
N SER A 30 4.12 2.24 23.37
CA SER A 30 5.29 2.17 24.26
C SER A 30 5.79 3.55 24.65
N ILE A 31 5.85 4.50 23.71
CA ILE A 31 6.26 5.88 23.97
C ILE A 31 5.28 6.58 24.91
N LEU A 32 3.97 6.44 24.65
CA LEU A 32 2.95 7.02 25.54
C LEU A 32 3.04 6.43 26.95
N GLY A 33 3.24 5.11 27.07
CA GLY A 33 3.44 4.44 28.35
C GLY A 33 4.67 4.98 29.11
N ALA A 34 5.79 5.14 28.40
CA ALA A 34 7.02 5.70 28.98
C ALA A 34 6.87 7.16 29.42
N ILE A 35 6.21 7.99 28.62
CA ILE A 35 5.92 9.39 28.97
C ILE A 35 5.04 9.45 30.24
N MET A 36 3.97 8.66 30.30
CA MET A 36 3.10 8.62 31.46
C MET A 36 3.83 8.16 32.71
N TRP A 37 4.70 7.15 32.58
CA TRP A 37 5.53 6.66 33.68
C TRP A 37 6.48 7.73 34.20
N TYR A 38 7.11 8.51 33.32
CA TYR A 38 8.11 9.50 33.71
C TYR A 38 7.51 10.79 34.30
N PHE A 39 6.41 11.28 33.71
CA PHE A 39 5.82 12.57 34.08
C PHE A 39 4.73 12.49 35.16
N ILE A 40 4.19 11.31 35.43
CA ILE A 40 3.20 11.09 36.47
C ILE A 40 3.74 10.09 37.48
N PRO A 41 4.48 10.56 38.55
CA PRO A 41 5.17 9.69 39.50
C PRO A 41 4.25 8.68 40.21
N ASP A 42 2.98 9.10 40.46
CA ASP A 42 1.95 8.24 41.07
C ASP A 42 1.20 7.34 40.08
N TYR A 43 1.59 7.39 38.81
CA TYR A 43 0.98 6.57 37.78
C TYR A 43 1.41 5.11 37.93
N GLN A 44 0.52 4.31 38.50
CA GLN A 44 0.68 2.87 38.63
C GLN A 44 -0.27 2.16 37.63
N PRO A 45 0.19 1.91 36.38
CA PRO A 45 -0.71 1.39 35.32
C PRO A 45 -1.26 0.01 35.62
N LEU A 46 -0.57 -0.78 36.43
CA LEU A 46 -0.95 -2.16 36.72
C LEU A 46 -1.76 -2.34 38.00
N SER A 47 -1.80 -1.35 38.92
CA SER A 47 -2.39 -1.58 40.23
C SER A 47 -3.71 -0.87 40.50
N LYS A 48 -4.04 0.19 39.76
CA LYS A 48 -5.19 1.05 40.16
C LYS A 48 -6.28 1.29 39.11
N SER A 49 -6.07 1.10 37.83
CA SER A 49 -7.20 1.11 36.90
C SER A 49 -6.86 0.56 35.50
N LEU A 50 -7.59 -0.48 35.16
CA LEU A 50 -7.72 -0.97 33.77
C LEU A 50 -8.08 0.19 32.81
N THR A 51 -8.74 1.23 33.30
CA THR A 51 -9.13 2.45 32.57
C THR A 51 -7.94 3.27 32.10
N GLY A 52 -6.94 3.52 32.94
CA GLY A 52 -5.77 4.34 32.54
C GLY A 52 -4.93 3.68 31.45
N PHE A 53 -4.68 2.37 31.55
CA PHE A 53 -3.99 1.59 30.53
C PHE A 53 -4.82 1.49 29.23
N GLY A 54 -6.13 1.37 29.37
CA GLY A 54 -7.06 1.31 28.24
C GLY A 54 -7.00 2.58 27.36
N TRP A 55 -6.94 3.78 27.97
CA TRP A 55 -6.84 5.02 27.22
C TRP A 55 -5.52 5.15 26.47
N ILE A 56 -4.39 4.75 27.07
CA ILE A 56 -3.08 4.73 26.40
C ILE A 56 -3.10 3.80 25.20
N ALA A 57 -3.65 2.61 25.38
CA ALA A 57 -3.78 1.64 24.29
C ALA A 57 -4.65 2.18 23.15
N ILE A 58 -5.80 2.77 23.45
CA ILE A 58 -6.69 3.37 22.45
C ILE A 58 -5.98 4.49 21.69
N LEU A 59 -5.35 5.43 22.39
CA LEU A 59 -4.60 6.53 21.76
C LEU A 59 -3.45 6.01 20.92
N GLY A 60 -2.68 5.06 21.43
CA GLY A 60 -1.59 4.42 20.70
C GLY A 60 -2.07 3.74 19.41
N VAL A 61 -3.19 3.05 19.46
CA VAL A 61 -3.82 2.42 18.29
C VAL A 61 -4.28 3.48 17.27
N ILE A 62 -4.93 4.55 17.70
CA ILE A 62 -5.38 5.64 16.81
C ILE A 62 -4.19 6.28 16.10
N ILE A 63 -3.12 6.59 16.83
CA ILE A 63 -1.87 7.15 16.28
C ILE A 63 -1.26 6.13 15.30
N GLY A 64 -1.16 4.87 15.68
CA GLY A 64 -0.62 3.80 14.85
C GLY A 64 -1.38 3.63 13.53
N PHE A 65 -2.72 3.64 13.57
CA PHE A 65 -3.54 3.62 12.34
C PHE A 65 -3.33 4.85 11.48
N SER A 66 -3.16 6.04 12.08
CA SER A 66 -2.90 7.28 11.35
C SER A 66 -1.55 7.22 10.63
N ILE A 67 -0.50 6.77 11.32
CA ILE A 67 0.83 6.56 10.73
C ILE A 67 0.74 5.55 9.58
N MET A 68 0.07 4.42 9.81
CA MET A 68 -0.06 3.39 8.80
C MET A 68 -0.82 3.86 7.55
N ASN A 69 -1.83 4.70 7.73
CA ASN A 69 -2.55 5.29 6.60
C ASN A 69 -1.65 6.25 5.79
N LEU A 70 -0.81 7.03 6.46
CA LEU A 70 0.20 7.87 5.79
C LEU A 70 1.21 7.03 5.00
N VAL A 71 1.74 5.97 5.61
CA VAL A 71 2.66 5.04 4.94
C VAL A 71 2.01 4.43 3.70
N LYS A 72 0.77 3.96 3.80
CA LYS A 72 0.03 3.41 2.65
C LYS A 72 -0.15 4.43 1.53
N ARG A 73 -0.49 5.69 1.85
CA ARG A 73 -0.63 6.77 0.85
C ARG A 73 0.68 7.04 0.13
N TYR A 74 1.81 6.90 0.81
CA TYR A 74 3.13 7.07 0.21
C TYR A 74 3.53 5.87 -0.67
N CYS A 75 3.21 4.65 -0.24
CA CYS A 75 3.58 3.42 -0.92
C CYS A 75 2.66 3.08 -2.10
N ILE A 76 1.37 3.45 -2.05
CA ILE A 76 0.43 3.18 -3.14
C ILE A 76 0.41 4.39 -4.07
N ARG A 77 0.89 4.19 -5.31
CA ARG A 77 1.07 5.24 -6.30
C ARG A 77 0.13 5.03 -7.48
N LYS A 78 -0.20 6.13 -8.14
CA LYS A 78 -0.93 6.10 -9.41
C LYS A 78 0.05 5.85 -10.54
N TYR A 79 -0.22 4.83 -11.33
CA TYR A 79 0.50 4.51 -12.56
C TYR A 79 -0.38 4.82 -13.75
N THR A 80 0.23 5.42 -14.78
CA THR A 80 -0.39 5.63 -16.09
C THR A 80 0.45 4.87 -17.11
N VAL A 81 -0.14 3.87 -17.74
CA VAL A 81 0.51 3.02 -18.72
C VAL A 81 -0.12 3.27 -20.08
N GLN A 82 0.68 3.69 -21.03
CA GLN A 82 0.29 3.88 -22.43
C GLN A 82 0.88 2.73 -23.25
N VAL A 83 0.04 2.04 -24.01
CA VAL A 83 0.41 0.91 -24.86
C VAL A 83 0.37 1.32 -26.31
N SER A 84 1.49 1.12 -27.03
CA SER A 84 1.60 1.37 -28.46
C SER A 84 2.28 0.19 -29.15
N GLY A 85 1.50 -0.79 -29.63
CA GLY A 85 2.04 -2.08 -30.09
C GLY A 85 2.78 -2.79 -28.95
N LYS A 86 4.00 -3.26 -29.21
CA LYS A 86 4.85 -3.92 -28.19
C LYS A 86 5.52 -2.97 -27.20
N THR A 87 5.52 -1.67 -27.47
CA THR A 87 6.17 -0.67 -26.63
C THR A 87 5.18 -0.16 -25.58
N ILE A 88 5.64 -0.06 -24.35
CA ILE A 88 4.89 0.57 -23.27
C ILE A 88 5.61 1.81 -22.76
N LEU A 89 4.83 2.83 -22.44
CA LEU A 89 5.28 4.02 -21.72
C LEU A 89 4.59 4.04 -20.36
N ILE A 90 5.38 3.93 -19.31
CA ILE A 90 4.86 3.96 -17.94
C ILE A 90 5.26 5.27 -17.29
N ASN A 91 4.27 6.04 -16.86
CA ASN A 91 4.45 7.27 -16.09
C ASN A 91 3.96 7.04 -14.65
N THR A 92 4.80 7.41 -13.68
CA THR A 92 4.42 7.44 -12.27
C THR A 92 4.27 8.90 -11.83
N VAL A 93 3.36 9.19 -10.92
CA VAL A 93 3.19 10.53 -10.33
C VAL A 93 4.50 11.08 -9.72
N GLY A 94 5.48 10.22 -9.41
CA GLY A 94 6.83 10.60 -8.97
C GLY A 94 7.82 10.94 -10.11
N GLY A 95 7.37 11.03 -11.37
CA GLY A 95 8.21 11.45 -12.50
C GLY A 95 9.08 10.35 -13.11
N ARG A 96 8.99 9.11 -12.66
CA ARG A 96 9.67 7.99 -13.33
C ARG A 96 8.94 7.66 -14.62
N LYS A 97 9.68 7.64 -15.70
CA LYS A 97 9.20 7.25 -17.04
C LYS A 97 10.00 6.04 -17.51
N TYR A 98 9.30 5.00 -17.91
CA TYR A 98 9.88 3.82 -18.53
C TYR A 98 9.29 3.68 -19.93
N GLN A 99 10.14 3.55 -20.93
CA GLN A 99 9.73 3.31 -22.31
C GLN A 99 10.57 2.15 -22.85
N GLU A 100 9.98 0.97 -22.89
CA GLU A 100 10.66 -0.26 -23.29
C GLU A 100 9.68 -1.22 -24.00
N GLU A 101 10.23 -2.21 -24.70
CA GLU A 101 9.44 -3.28 -25.28
C GLU A 101 9.06 -4.33 -24.27
N VAL A 102 7.85 -4.87 -24.39
CA VAL A 102 7.33 -5.94 -23.52
C VAL A 102 7.75 -7.27 -24.08
N GLN A 103 8.48 -8.04 -23.27
CA GLN A 103 8.88 -9.41 -23.57
C GLN A 103 7.80 -10.42 -23.18
N SER A 104 7.27 -10.26 -21.98
CA SER A 104 6.20 -11.11 -21.48
C SER A 104 5.41 -10.40 -20.39
N VAL A 105 4.16 -10.80 -20.24
CA VAL A 105 3.27 -10.29 -19.19
C VAL A 105 2.61 -11.46 -18.49
N THR A 106 2.54 -11.41 -17.18
CA THR A 106 1.82 -12.39 -16.37
C THR A 106 0.95 -11.70 -15.33
N ILE A 107 -0.22 -12.26 -15.07
CA ILE A 107 -1.09 -11.80 -14.02
C ILE A 107 -1.42 -12.95 -13.07
N ASN A 108 -1.25 -12.73 -11.80
CA ASN A 108 -1.62 -13.67 -10.76
C ASN A 108 -2.63 -13.01 -9.83
N GLN A 109 -3.84 -13.54 -9.82
CA GLN A 109 -4.94 -13.01 -9.04
C GLN A 109 -5.38 -14.03 -7.98
N ASN A 110 -5.41 -13.60 -6.74
CA ASN A 110 -5.97 -14.36 -5.65
C ASN A 110 -7.00 -13.50 -4.86
N LYS A 111 -7.66 -14.09 -3.84
CA LYS A 111 -8.70 -13.41 -3.04
C LYS A 111 -8.20 -12.14 -2.31
N MET A 112 -6.90 -11.94 -2.15
CA MET A 112 -6.33 -10.85 -1.35
C MET A 112 -5.59 -9.81 -2.19
N LYS A 113 -4.99 -10.22 -3.32
CA LYS A 113 -4.16 -9.35 -4.14
C LYS A 113 -4.19 -9.78 -5.60
N THR A 114 -4.00 -8.81 -6.48
CA THR A 114 -3.68 -9.01 -7.89
C THR A 114 -2.26 -8.53 -8.12
N VAL A 115 -1.43 -9.37 -8.72
CA VAL A 115 -0.04 -9.09 -9.05
C VAL A 115 0.08 -9.12 -10.58
N LEU A 116 0.46 -8.00 -11.17
CA LEU A 116 0.77 -7.87 -12.59
C LEU A 116 2.29 -7.75 -12.73
N GLU A 117 2.89 -8.69 -13.43
CA GLU A 117 4.31 -8.69 -13.75
C GLU A 117 4.49 -8.42 -15.23
N ILE A 118 5.30 -7.42 -15.56
CA ILE A 118 5.66 -7.06 -16.93
C ILE A 118 7.17 -7.19 -17.04
N ASN A 119 7.63 -8.14 -17.84
CA ASN A 119 9.04 -8.28 -18.14
C ASN A 119 9.35 -7.43 -19.37
N LEU A 120 10.26 -6.49 -19.21
CA LEU A 120 10.80 -5.62 -20.22
C LEU A 120 12.20 -6.12 -20.63
N ASP A 121 12.79 -5.52 -21.65
CA ASP A 121 14.11 -5.94 -22.14
C ASP A 121 15.21 -5.87 -21.07
N HIS A 122 15.18 -4.84 -20.22
CA HIS A 122 16.24 -4.59 -19.24
C HIS A 122 15.79 -4.69 -17.79
N GLN A 123 14.47 -4.79 -17.54
CA GLN A 123 13.95 -4.80 -16.18
C GLN A 123 12.62 -5.54 -16.07
N LYS A 124 12.31 -5.93 -14.84
CA LYS A 124 11.03 -6.53 -14.47
C LYS A 124 10.25 -5.54 -13.62
N LEU A 125 9.03 -5.22 -14.04
CA LEU A 125 8.11 -4.39 -13.27
C LEU A 125 7.03 -5.26 -12.64
N ILE A 126 6.77 -5.04 -11.37
CA ILE A 126 5.77 -5.80 -10.60
C ILE A 126 4.85 -4.80 -9.94
N PHE A 127 3.56 -4.87 -10.27
CA PHE A 127 2.51 -4.05 -9.70
C PHE A 127 1.61 -4.91 -8.83
N ILE A 128 1.39 -4.48 -7.61
CA ILE A 128 0.59 -5.21 -6.63
C ILE A 128 -0.60 -4.34 -6.24
N ALA A 129 -1.82 -4.82 -6.54
CA ALA A 129 -3.06 -4.20 -6.11
C ALA A 129 -3.74 -5.07 -5.07
N ARG A 130 -4.15 -4.48 -3.95
CA ARG A 130 -4.91 -5.14 -2.89
C ARG A 130 -6.28 -4.50 -2.79
N VAL A 131 -7.33 -5.31 -3.03
CA VAL A 131 -8.71 -4.83 -2.89
C VAL A 131 -8.97 -4.39 -1.46
N LYS A 132 -9.52 -3.19 -1.29
CA LYS A 132 -10.14 -2.81 -0.03
C LYS A 132 -11.28 -3.78 0.26
N LYS A 133 -11.34 -4.33 1.47
CA LYS A 133 -12.54 -5.04 1.93
C LYS A 133 -13.67 -4.02 2.07
N ASP A 134 -14.86 -4.43 1.64
CA ASP A 134 -16.07 -3.57 1.60
C ASP A 134 -16.41 -2.87 2.93
N VAL A 135 -15.92 -3.40 4.06
CA VAL A 135 -16.08 -2.80 5.41
C VAL A 135 -15.37 -1.44 5.55
N PHE A 136 -14.39 -1.13 4.71
CA PHE A 136 -13.59 0.10 4.78
C PHE A 136 -13.57 0.86 3.44
N GLU A 137 -14.70 0.92 2.74
CA GLU A 137 -14.83 1.67 1.47
C GLU A 137 -14.65 3.19 1.62
N SER A 138 -14.47 3.70 2.85
CA SER A 138 -14.24 5.12 3.05
C SER A 138 -12.95 5.55 2.35
N SER A 139 -13.00 6.69 1.65
CA SER A 139 -11.85 7.34 0.99
C SER A 139 -10.67 7.65 1.93
N ILE A 140 -10.86 7.49 3.24
CA ILE A 140 -9.88 7.73 4.29
C ILE A 140 -8.76 6.69 4.23
N PHE A 141 -9.05 5.44 3.83
CA PHE A 141 -8.05 4.37 3.79
C PHE A 141 -7.47 4.21 2.38
N ALA A 142 -6.16 4.40 2.27
CA ALA A 142 -5.44 4.14 1.02
C ALA A 142 -5.50 2.65 0.65
N GLY A 143 -5.72 2.36 -0.62
CA GLY A 143 -5.80 0.99 -1.17
C GLY A 143 -6.24 1.03 -2.62
N SER A 144 -6.03 -0.06 -3.35
CA SER A 144 -6.50 -0.22 -4.71
C SER A 144 -8.01 -0.49 -4.73
N THR A 145 -8.70 0.03 -5.71
CA THR A 145 -10.14 -0.17 -5.92
C THR A 145 -10.41 -1.39 -6.81
N LYS A 146 -11.67 -1.79 -6.93
CA LYS A 146 -12.08 -2.81 -7.92
C LYS A 146 -11.79 -2.33 -9.36
N GLU A 147 -11.93 -1.02 -9.60
CA GLU A 147 -11.62 -0.38 -10.89
C GLU A 147 -10.13 -0.48 -11.24
N ASP A 148 -9.23 -0.31 -10.26
CA ASP A 148 -7.78 -0.48 -10.46
C ASP A 148 -7.44 -1.91 -10.92
N ILE A 149 -8.09 -2.91 -10.33
CA ILE A 149 -7.89 -4.31 -10.74
C ILE A 149 -8.46 -4.57 -12.12
N GLN A 150 -9.61 -3.98 -12.47
CA GLN A 150 -10.16 -4.08 -13.80
C GLN A 150 -9.23 -3.43 -14.83
N ALA A 151 -8.65 -2.26 -14.52
CA ALA A 151 -7.67 -1.59 -15.36
C ALA A 151 -6.40 -2.44 -15.55
N MET A 152 -5.89 -3.09 -14.49
CA MET A 152 -4.75 -4.01 -14.58
C MET A 152 -5.07 -5.24 -15.44
N ASN A 153 -6.28 -5.81 -15.30
CA ASN A 153 -6.72 -6.93 -16.13
C ASN A 153 -6.86 -6.51 -17.60
N ALA A 154 -7.44 -5.33 -17.88
CA ALA A 154 -7.55 -4.81 -19.24
C ALA A 154 -6.18 -4.53 -19.87
N LEU A 155 -5.22 -4.01 -19.10
CA LEU A 155 -3.84 -3.83 -19.53
C LEU A 155 -3.18 -5.19 -19.86
N TYR A 156 -3.36 -6.20 -19.00
CA TYR A 156 -2.86 -7.54 -19.24
C TYR A 156 -3.39 -8.13 -20.54
N GLN A 157 -4.70 -8.03 -20.79
CA GLN A 157 -5.28 -8.52 -22.05
C GLN A 157 -4.73 -7.79 -23.27
N ALA A 158 -4.61 -6.47 -23.19
CA ALA A 158 -4.06 -5.66 -24.27
C ALA A 158 -2.60 -5.99 -24.59
N LEU A 159 -1.80 -6.36 -23.59
CA LEU A 159 -0.39 -6.74 -23.77
C LEU A 159 -0.24 -8.19 -24.24
N LYS A 160 -1.21 -9.05 -23.97
CA LYS A 160 -1.21 -10.45 -24.42
C LYS A 160 -1.58 -10.59 -25.91
N GLU A 161 -2.37 -9.64 -26.44
CA GLU A 161 -2.80 -9.61 -27.85
C GLU A 161 -1.72 -9.09 -28.81
N VAL A 162 -0.61 -8.56 -28.31
CA VAL A 162 0.51 -7.98 -29.07
C VAL A 162 1.70 -8.94 -29.13
#